data_dd3e3593a2ef31759db9e9bb9010580a
#
_entry.id   dd3e3593a2ef31759db9e9bb9010580a
#
_cell.length_a   1.000
_cell.length_b   1.000
_cell.length_c   1.000
_cell.angle_alpha   90.00
_cell.angle_beta   90.00
_cell.angle_gamma   90.00
#
_symmetry.space_group_name_H-M   'P 1'
#
loop_
_entity.id
_entity.type
_entity.pdbx_description
1 polymer ?
#
loop_
_entity_poly.entity_id
_entity_poly.type
_entity_poly.pdbx_seq_one_letter_code
_entity_poly.pdbx_strand_id
1 'polypeptide(L)'
;MKEKIPLHWQVTRIENRYGGGIPDVYICAEGCSFWIELKVTKTNRINISSHQVAWNYAHYKSGGVSFFLVHPLLSPNLYLFGGDHGRELVTHGLHANGSGTLVPCLWSGDDWSGLVGSLIGISRGRVGDHGRVGSGSGSVGSGSGAVVGSVS
;
A
#
# COMPACT_ATOMS: atom_id res chain seq x y z
N MET A 1 -8.75 -11.78 14.01
CA MET A 1 -8.54 -11.47 12.58
C MET A 1 -8.82 -12.65 11.67
N LYS A 2 -8.33 -13.82 11.94
CA LYS A 2 -8.53 -14.97 11.03
C LYS A 2 -10.00 -15.34 10.77
N GLU A 3 -10.88 -15.13 11.71
CA GLU A 3 -12.28 -15.53 11.58
C GLU A 3 -13.11 -14.66 10.63
N LYS A 4 -12.58 -13.52 10.24
CA LYS A 4 -13.29 -12.56 9.38
C LYS A 4 -12.71 -12.48 7.96
N ILE A 5 -11.65 -13.21 7.71
CA ILE A 5 -11.02 -13.24 6.39
C ILE A 5 -11.69 -14.36 5.58
N PRO A 6 -12.02 -14.10 4.30
CA PRO A 6 -12.58 -15.13 3.45
C PRO A 6 -11.71 -16.39 3.41
N LEU A 7 -12.32 -17.55 3.47
CA LEU A 7 -11.61 -18.83 3.58
C LEU A 7 -10.66 -19.11 2.40
N HIS A 8 -10.91 -18.51 1.25
CA HIS A 8 -10.08 -18.71 0.06
C HIS A 8 -8.89 -17.77 -0.03
N TRP A 9 -8.72 -16.89 0.95
CA TRP A 9 -7.55 -16.02 1.01
C TRP A 9 -6.37 -16.74 1.63
N GLN A 10 -5.21 -16.62 1.01
CA GLN A 10 -3.97 -17.09 1.60
C GLN A 10 -3.35 -15.96 2.41
N VAL A 11 -3.27 -16.16 3.71
CA VAL A 11 -2.72 -15.18 4.65
C VAL A 11 -1.50 -15.77 5.32
N THR A 12 -0.37 -15.12 5.16
CA THR A 12 0.90 -15.54 5.77
C THR A 12 1.38 -14.46 6.73
N ARG A 13 1.50 -14.82 7.99
CA ARG A 13 2.12 -13.96 8.99
C ARG A 13 3.63 -14.13 8.93
N ILE A 14 4.35 -13.03 8.92
CA ILE A 14 5.79 -13.02 8.88
C ILE A 14 6.33 -12.74 10.29
N GLU A 15 7.12 -13.68 10.80
CA GLU A 15 7.84 -13.49 12.04
C GLU A 15 9.30 -13.20 11.68
N ASN A 16 9.64 -11.95 11.52
CA ASN A 16 10.98 -11.56 11.12
C ASN A 16 11.80 -11.15 12.32
N ARG A 17 12.65 -12.03 12.77
CA ARG A 17 13.55 -11.78 13.90
C ARG A 17 14.83 -11.05 13.50
N TYR A 18 15.19 -11.08 12.23
CA TYR A 18 16.51 -10.65 11.79
C TYR A 18 16.53 -9.61 10.67
N GLY A 19 15.42 -9.31 10.08
CA GLY A 19 15.38 -8.38 8.97
C GLY A 19 14.56 -7.15 9.28
N GLY A 20 15.10 -6.02 8.94
CA GLY A 20 14.39 -4.79 9.18
C GLY A 20 13.36 -4.49 8.11
N GLY A 21 12.17 -4.19 8.54
CA GLY A 21 11.23 -3.49 7.70
C GLY A 21 10.25 -4.31 6.88
N ILE A 22 10.37 -5.62 6.82
CA ILE A 22 9.37 -6.46 6.13
C ILE A 22 8.05 -6.39 6.91
N PRO A 23 6.91 -6.12 6.23
CA PRO A 23 5.63 -6.03 6.90
C PRO A 23 5.16 -7.33 7.56
N ASP A 24 4.24 -7.22 8.50
CA ASP A 24 3.78 -8.32 9.35
C ASP A 24 3.02 -9.41 8.62
N VAL A 25 2.30 -9.06 7.57
CA VAL A 25 1.38 -9.99 6.91
C VAL A 25 1.47 -9.88 5.40
N TYR A 26 1.58 -11.02 4.75
CA TYR A 26 1.43 -11.14 3.30
C TYR A 26 0.09 -11.79 2.97
N ILE A 27 -0.64 -11.23 2.02
CA ILE A 27 -1.93 -11.74 1.59
C ILE A 27 -1.94 -11.94 0.08
N CYS A 28 -2.39 -13.11 -0.34
CA CYS A 28 -2.71 -13.42 -1.71
C CYS A 28 -4.20 -13.74 -1.81
N ALA A 29 -4.92 -12.97 -2.59
CA ALA A 29 -6.37 -13.02 -2.62
C ALA A 29 -6.93 -12.43 -3.92
N GLU A 30 -7.97 -13.03 -4.46
CA GLU A 30 -8.73 -12.47 -5.58
C GLU A 30 -7.86 -12.10 -6.81
N GLY A 31 -6.80 -12.85 -7.05
CA GLY A 31 -5.89 -12.59 -8.15
C GLY A 31 -4.88 -11.49 -7.94
N CYS A 32 -4.77 -10.96 -6.75
CA CYS A 32 -3.76 -9.98 -6.39
C CYS A 32 -3.04 -10.36 -5.10
N SER A 33 -1.93 -9.70 -4.81
CA SER A 33 -1.19 -9.90 -3.58
C SER A 33 -0.71 -8.58 -3.03
N PHE A 34 -0.62 -8.50 -1.71
CA PHE A 34 -0.19 -7.29 -1.03
C PHE A 34 0.32 -7.58 0.38
N TRP A 35 1.02 -6.62 0.93
CA TRP A 35 1.56 -6.68 2.28
C TRP A 35 0.81 -5.71 3.19
N ILE A 36 0.70 -6.07 4.46
CA ILE A 36 0.14 -5.19 5.49
C ILE A 36 1.07 -5.13 6.68
N GLU A 37 1.45 -3.91 7.06
CA GLU A 37 2.09 -3.60 8.33
C GLU A 37 1.01 -3.19 9.32
N LEU A 38 0.94 -3.88 10.45
CA LEU A 38 -0.06 -3.61 11.49
C LEU A 38 0.52 -2.66 12.54
N LYS A 39 -0.20 -1.60 12.84
CA LYS A 39 0.20 -0.61 13.86
C LYS A 39 -0.93 -0.37 14.85
N VAL A 40 -0.57 -0.34 16.11
CA VAL A 40 -1.46 0.04 17.20
C VAL A 40 -0.90 1.28 17.87
N THR A 41 -1.73 2.26 18.15
CA THR A 41 -1.27 3.47 18.81
C THR A 41 -2.24 3.93 19.89
N LYS A 42 -1.69 4.49 20.97
CA LYS A 42 -2.47 5.14 22.04
C LYS A 42 -2.64 6.64 21.81
N THR A 43 -1.86 7.19 20.91
CA THR A 43 -1.83 8.63 20.62
C THR A 43 -1.98 8.83 19.12
N ASN A 44 -1.84 10.08 18.67
CA ASN A 44 -1.80 10.36 17.23
C ASN A 44 -0.46 9.98 16.58
N ARG A 45 0.56 9.68 17.35
CA ARG A 45 1.86 9.29 16.83
C ARG A 45 1.86 7.82 16.47
N ILE A 46 2.43 7.50 15.30
CA ILE A 46 2.57 6.13 14.84
C ILE A 46 4.06 5.77 14.84
N ASN A 47 4.38 4.68 15.51
CA ASN A 47 5.76 4.21 15.58
C ASN A 47 6.07 3.31 14.38
N ILE A 48 6.70 3.87 13.39
CA ILE A 48 7.19 3.14 12.22
C ILE A 48 8.71 3.33 12.15
N SER A 49 9.45 2.24 12.10
CA SER A 49 10.91 2.32 12.02
C SER A 49 11.37 2.81 10.65
N SER A 50 12.57 3.36 10.59
CA SER A 50 13.17 3.77 9.33
C SER A 50 13.30 2.61 8.33
N HIS A 51 13.54 1.41 8.82
CA HIS A 51 13.58 0.20 7.98
C HIS A 51 12.22 -0.13 7.39
N GLN A 52 11.15 0.00 8.16
CA GLN A 52 9.79 -0.21 7.66
C GLN A 52 9.39 0.83 6.62
N VAL A 53 9.75 2.09 6.85
CA VAL A 53 9.53 3.16 5.88
C VAL A 53 10.26 2.85 4.58
N ALA A 54 11.54 2.51 4.66
CA ALA A 54 12.38 2.24 3.50
C ALA A 54 11.91 1.03 2.72
N TRP A 55 11.59 -0.06 3.40
CA TRP A 55 11.12 -1.29 2.74
C TRP A 55 9.81 -1.05 1.98
N ASN A 56 8.84 -0.43 2.63
CA ASN A 56 7.54 -0.19 2.01
C ASN A 56 7.64 0.77 0.82
N TYR A 57 8.48 1.79 0.93
CA TYR A 57 8.71 2.73 -0.16
C TYR A 57 9.39 2.06 -1.36
N ALA A 58 10.43 1.26 -1.12
CA ALA A 58 11.11 0.51 -2.17
C ALA A 58 10.17 -0.46 -2.88
N HIS A 59 9.34 -1.15 -2.10
CA HIS A 59 8.32 -2.06 -2.65
C HIS A 59 7.32 -1.33 -3.54
N TYR A 60 6.85 -0.16 -3.08
CA TYR A 60 5.99 0.70 -3.87
C TYR A 60 6.65 1.14 -5.18
N LYS A 61 7.89 1.60 -5.12
CA LYS A 61 8.64 2.04 -6.31
C LYS A 61 8.85 0.91 -7.31
N SER A 62 8.92 -0.32 -6.84
CA SER A 62 9.05 -1.50 -7.69
C SER A 62 7.72 -2.02 -8.26
N GLY A 63 6.64 -1.31 -8.00
CA GLY A 63 5.31 -1.69 -8.50
C GLY A 63 4.51 -2.58 -7.56
N GLY A 64 5.02 -2.90 -6.40
CA GLY A 64 4.33 -3.70 -5.42
C GLY A 64 3.27 -2.94 -4.64
N VAL A 65 2.44 -3.66 -3.92
CA VAL A 65 1.37 -3.11 -3.11
C VAL A 65 1.62 -3.44 -1.64
N SER A 66 1.66 -2.43 -0.81
CA SER A 66 1.70 -2.58 0.63
C SER A 66 0.90 -1.50 1.33
N PHE A 67 0.48 -1.78 2.54
CA PHE A 67 -0.36 -0.90 3.34
C PHE A 67 0.13 -0.81 4.78
N PHE A 68 -0.14 0.32 5.42
CA PHE A 68 -0.15 0.45 6.87
C PHE A 68 -1.60 0.41 7.35
N LEU A 69 -1.93 -0.53 8.22
CA LEU A 69 -3.23 -0.61 8.87
C LEU A 69 -3.05 -0.20 10.33
N VAL A 70 -3.65 0.92 10.71
CA VAL A 70 -3.46 1.53 12.02
C VAL A 70 -4.73 1.42 12.86
N HIS A 71 -4.56 0.93 14.09
CA HIS A 71 -5.63 0.84 15.07
C HIS A 71 -5.33 1.78 16.26
N PRO A 72 -5.96 2.94 16.33
CA PRO A 72 -5.90 3.74 17.55
C PRO A 72 -6.73 3.07 18.64
N LEU A 73 -6.13 2.86 19.81
CA LEU A 73 -6.80 2.12 20.89
C LEU A 73 -8.04 2.80 21.46
N LEU A 74 -8.13 4.12 21.31
CA LEU A 74 -9.26 4.90 21.82
C LEU A 74 -10.35 5.11 20.77
N SER A 75 -10.23 4.51 19.60
CA SER A 75 -11.20 4.64 18.52
C SER A 75 -11.66 3.25 18.05
N PRO A 76 -12.92 3.07 17.70
CA PRO A 76 -13.37 1.83 17.09
C PRO A 76 -12.89 1.70 15.65
N ASN A 77 -12.49 2.79 15.02
CA ASN A 77 -12.12 2.79 13.62
C ASN A 77 -10.68 2.36 13.39
N LEU A 78 -10.48 1.64 12.31
CA LEU A 78 -9.19 1.37 11.71
C LEU A 78 -8.93 2.37 10.59
N TYR A 79 -7.67 2.62 10.31
CA TYR A 79 -7.24 3.53 9.24
C TYR A 79 -6.25 2.85 8.32
N LEU A 80 -6.49 2.89 7.02
CA LEU A 80 -5.65 2.26 6.01
C LEU A 80 -4.90 3.31 5.21
N PHE A 81 -3.59 3.17 5.13
CA PHE A 81 -2.71 4.05 4.37
C PHE A 81 -1.87 3.26 3.38
N GLY A 82 -1.46 3.88 2.29
CA GLY A 82 -0.53 3.28 1.34
C GLY A 82 0.87 3.12 1.92
N GLY A 83 1.55 2.08 1.49
CA GLY A 83 2.90 1.80 1.96
C GLY A 83 3.94 2.86 1.59
N ASP A 84 3.67 3.67 0.59
CA ASP A 84 4.51 4.79 0.18
C ASP A 84 4.46 6.00 1.12
N HIS A 85 3.52 6.05 2.05
CA HIS A 85 3.32 7.17 2.96
C HIS A 85 3.89 6.97 4.37
N GLY A 86 4.80 6.01 4.54
CA GLY A 86 5.38 5.74 5.86
C GLY A 86 6.09 6.93 6.48
N ARG A 87 6.81 7.72 5.69
CA ARG A 87 7.51 8.91 6.17
C ARG A 87 6.53 9.97 6.66
N GLU A 88 5.50 10.23 5.89
CA GLU A 88 4.47 11.19 6.23
C GLU A 88 3.71 10.76 7.49
N LEU A 89 3.42 9.48 7.64
CA LEU A 89 2.80 8.94 8.84
C LEU A 89 3.66 9.14 10.08
N VAL A 90 4.97 8.95 9.97
CA VAL A 90 5.90 9.20 11.09
C VAL A 90 5.91 10.69 11.44
N THR A 91 5.95 11.56 10.44
CA THR A 91 6.05 13.00 10.63
C THR A 91 4.77 13.62 11.15
N HIS A 92 3.63 13.24 10.61
CA HIS A 92 2.36 13.90 10.89
C HIS A 92 1.43 13.10 11.79
N GLY A 93 1.59 11.77 11.85
CA GLY A 93 0.73 10.91 12.64
C GLY A 93 -0.72 10.86 12.14
N LEU A 94 -1.59 10.40 13.01
CA LEU A 94 -3.03 10.44 12.79
C LEU A 94 -3.57 11.77 13.34
N HIS A 95 -4.10 12.61 12.50
CA HIS A 95 -4.82 13.78 12.98
C HIS A 95 -6.23 13.39 13.39
N ALA A 96 -6.50 13.49 14.66
CA ALA A 96 -7.75 13.05 15.27
C ALA A 96 -9.00 13.81 14.81
N ASN A 97 -8.84 14.89 14.11
CA ASN A 97 -9.92 15.84 13.88
C ASN A 97 -10.45 15.85 12.44
N GLY A 98 -10.54 14.77 11.79
CA GLY A 98 -11.41 14.64 10.62
C GLY A 98 -11.28 15.65 9.49
N SER A 99 -10.56 16.70 9.68
CA SER A 99 -10.38 17.73 8.68
C SER A 99 -8.94 17.76 8.20
N GLY A 100 -8.68 16.95 7.21
CA GLY A 100 -7.42 17.08 6.50
C GLY A 100 -6.24 16.38 7.16
N THR A 101 -6.23 15.07 7.10
CA THR A 101 -4.98 14.36 7.28
C THR A 101 -4.06 14.79 6.15
N LEU A 102 -2.89 15.29 6.51
CA LEU A 102 -1.83 15.54 5.52
C LEU A 102 -1.38 14.26 4.83
N VAL A 103 -1.77 13.12 5.36
CA VAL A 103 -1.51 11.81 4.79
C VAL A 103 -2.80 11.26 4.21
N PRO A 104 -2.84 10.92 2.93
CA PRO A 104 -4.04 10.37 2.30
C PRO A 104 -4.46 9.07 2.97
N CYS A 105 -5.64 9.06 3.57
CA CYS A 105 -6.24 7.87 4.14
C CYS A 105 -7.05 7.17 3.04
N LEU A 106 -6.72 5.93 2.76
CA LEU A 106 -7.37 5.16 1.70
C LEU A 106 -8.71 4.62 2.13
N TRP A 107 -8.86 4.31 3.40
CA TRP A 107 -10.09 3.83 4.00
C TRP A 107 -10.05 4.03 5.52
N SER A 108 -11.20 4.28 6.11
CA SER A 108 -11.37 4.27 7.56
C SER A 108 -12.76 3.76 7.93
N GLY A 109 -12.84 3.01 9.01
CA GLY A 109 -14.10 2.45 9.48
C GLY A 109 -13.88 1.34 10.50
N ASP A 110 -14.97 0.71 10.89
CA ASP A 110 -14.96 -0.39 11.85
C ASP A 110 -15.50 -1.71 11.23
N ASP A 111 -15.90 -1.70 9.98
CA ASP A 111 -16.43 -2.88 9.32
C ASP A 111 -15.39 -3.59 8.44
N TRP A 112 -15.33 -4.89 8.59
CA TRP A 112 -14.39 -5.72 7.85
C TRP A 112 -14.70 -5.81 6.36
N SER A 113 -15.96 -5.74 5.99
CA SER A 113 -16.34 -5.80 4.57
C SER A 113 -15.81 -4.61 3.81
N GLY A 114 -15.89 -3.41 4.40
CA GLY A 114 -15.34 -2.20 3.81
C GLY A 114 -13.83 -2.26 3.68
N LEU A 115 -13.13 -2.75 4.72
CA LEU A 115 -11.69 -2.92 4.67
C LEU A 115 -11.27 -3.90 3.57
N VAL A 116 -11.89 -5.08 3.54
CA VAL A 116 -11.59 -6.12 2.55
C VAL A 116 -11.83 -5.60 1.13
N GLY A 117 -12.95 -4.94 0.90
CA GLY A 117 -13.26 -4.35 -0.40
C GLY A 117 -12.25 -3.31 -0.83
N SER A 118 -11.80 -2.48 0.09
CA SER A 118 -10.80 -1.45 -0.18
C SER A 118 -9.44 -2.06 -0.51
N LEU A 119 -8.99 -3.04 0.27
CA LEU A 119 -7.73 -3.73 0.01
C LEU A 119 -7.69 -4.35 -1.39
N ILE A 120 -8.73 -5.07 -1.76
CA ILE A 120 -8.81 -5.71 -3.07
C ILE A 120 -8.92 -4.68 -4.19
N GLY A 121 -9.80 -3.69 -4.05
CA GLY A 121 -10.02 -2.68 -5.07
C GLY A 121 -8.77 -1.88 -5.38
N ILE A 122 -8.05 -1.44 -4.36
CA ILE A 122 -6.81 -0.68 -4.52
C ILE A 122 -5.72 -1.56 -5.13
N SER A 123 -5.59 -2.79 -4.66
CA SER A 123 -4.56 -3.71 -5.17
C SER A 123 -4.78 -4.04 -6.64
N ARG A 124 -6.01 -4.29 -7.06
CA ARG A 124 -6.34 -4.52 -8.46
C ARG A 124 -6.12 -3.30 -9.33
N GLY A 125 -6.50 -2.12 -8.85
CA GLY A 125 -6.31 -0.88 -9.60
C GLY A 125 -4.84 -0.62 -9.90
N ARG A 126 -3.98 -0.85 -8.95
CA ARG A 126 -2.55 -0.65 -9.14
C ARG A 126 -1.92 -1.65 -10.12
N VAL A 127 -2.33 -2.91 -10.05
CA VAL A 127 -1.87 -3.92 -11.02
C VAL A 127 -2.35 -3.56 -12.42
N GLY A 128 -3.57 -3.10 -12.56
CA GLY A 128 -4.13 -2.69 -13.84
C GLY A 128 -3.38 -1.51 -14.46
N ASP A 129 -2.97 -0.58 -13.65
CA ASP A 129 -2.26 0.61 -14.12
C ASP A 129 -0.87 0.24 -14.64
N HIS A 130 -0.18 -0.66 -13.99
CA HIS A 130 1.10 -1.14 -14.47
C HIS A 130 0.98 -1.91 -15.80
N GLY A 131 -0.10 -2.62 -15.97
CA GLY A 131 -0.36 -3.30 -17.22
C GLY A 131 -0.63 -2.35 -18.38
N ARG A 132 -1.23 -1.23 -18.09
CA ARG A 132 -1.50 -0.26 -19.15
C ARG A 132 -0.27 0.46 -19.64
N VAL A 133 0.66 0.69 -18.78
CA VAL A 133 1.87 1.40 -19.23
C VAL A 133 2.60 0.61 -20.29
N GLY A 134 2.54 -0.67 -20.20
CA GLY A 134 3.23 -1.44 -21.18
C GLY A 134 2.56 -1.53 -22.52
N SER A 135 1.31 -1.31 -22.57
CA SER A 135 0.67 -1.49 -23.84
C SER A 135 0.62 -0.24 -24.66
N GLY A 136 0.98 0.83 -24.11
CA GLY A 136 0.89 2.07 -24.85
C GLY A 136 2.08 2.39 -25.65
N SER A 137 3.02 1.61 -25.61
CA SER A 137 4.21 2.11 -26.17
C SER A 137 4.34 1.85 -27.59
N GLY A 138 3.49 1.23 -28.10
CA GLY A 138 3.79 0.88 -29.42
C GLY A 138 3.48 1.84 -30.45
N SER A 139 2.88 2.81 -30.12
CA SER A 139 2.41 3.58 -31.23
C SER A 139 3.28 4.65 -31.63
N VAL A 140 4.32 4.80 -31.05
CA VAL A 140 4.97 5.92 -31.35
C VAL A 140 5.82 5.92 -32.39
N GLY A 141 6.16 5.07 -32.79
CA GLY A 141 7.16 5.15 -33.59
C GLY A 141 7.08 5.55 -34.81
N SER A 142 6.19 5.52 -35.19
CA SER A 142 6.22 5.68 -36.44
C SER A 142 6.80 6.72 -36.97
N GLY A 143 7.04 7.31 -36.89
CA GLY A 143 7.51 8.13 -37.61
C GLY A 143 8.44 8.73 -37.80
N SER A 144 8.65 8.91 -37.29
CA SER A 144 9.49 9.78 -37.42
C SER A 144 10.62 9.59 -37.75
N GLY A 145 10.83 8.76 -37.74
CA GLY A 145 12.02 8.68 -37.83
C GLY A 145 12.68 9.07 -38.72
N ALA A 146 12.30 9.01 -39.26
CA ALA A 146 13.00 9.23 -40.17
C ALA A 146 13.97 10.00 -40.21
N VAL A 147 14.03 10.55 -40.02
CA VAL A 147 14.84 11.32 -40.22
C VAL A 147 15.96 11.33 -40.22
N VAL A 148 16.49 11.22 -40.09
CA VAL A 148 17.60 11.41 -39.98
C VAL A 148 18.56 11.37 -40.49
N GLY A 149 18.71 10.95 -40.86
CA GLY A 149 19.78 10.77 -41.25
C GLY A 149 20.63 11.43 -41.78
N SER A 150 20.61 11.63 -42.21
CA SER A 150 21.45 12.23 -42.85
C SER A 150 22.51 12.65 -42.53
N VAL A 151 22.99 12.69 -42.19
CA VAL A 151 24.05 13.15 -41.91
C VAL A 151 25.06 12.92 -42.39
N SER A 152 25.42 12.75 -42.84
CA SER A 152 26.55 12.58 -43.41
C SER A 152 27.63 13.14 -43.10
#